data_2ca35849c0c254ae69e311b538a0a270
#
_entry.id   2ca35849c0c254ae69e311b538a0a270
#
_cell.length_a   1.000
_cell.length_b   1.000
_cell.length_c   1.000
_cell.angle_alpha   90.00
_cell.angle_beta   90.00
_cell.angle_gamma   90.00
#
_symmetry.space_group_name_H-M   'P 1'
#
loop_
_entity.id
_entity.type
_entity.pdbx_description
1 polymer ?
#
loop_
_entity_poly.entity_id
_entity_poly.type
_entity_poly.pdbx_seq_one_letter_code
_entity_poly.pdbx_strand_id
1 'polypeptide(L)'
;MNTELTDRQQRELEYHREHAKLHKSILSAPFSWGVLEHPDRRWWNAYWAMYGYLVGCDVKGKNVLVVGCGFGDDALRLAKLGAKVSAFDLSPDSLEIARALALREGLDIVFEEMPAEQMTFEADTFDYVVARDILHHVDIQRTMREIVRVAKPGAVFVVNEIYSHSTTDRIRRSSLIQKVLYPRMQRFIYGPGKPYITEDERKLSEFDLAEIMKPLEPPLFTKHFNFLVTRVIPDRFEQLAKADRLLLRALRPVAHLLAGRVLFSARIAKPASSVQ
;
A
#
# COMPACT_ATOMS: atom_id res chain seq x y z
N MET A 1 -13.17 15.80 -18.95
CA MET A 1 -14.29 14.84 -19.06
C MET A 1 -14.65 14.39 -17.68
N ASN A 2 -15.87 14.67 -17.20
CA ASN A 2 -16.35 14.06 -15.94
C ASN A 2 -16.58 12.57 -16.21
N THR A 3 -15.63 11.74 -15.86
CA THR A 3 -15.82 10.30 -15.89
C THR A 3 -16.71 9.95 -14.70
N GLU A 4 -17.92 9.46 -14.96
CA GLU A 4 -18.79 8.99 -13.87
C GLU A 4 -18.06 7.87 -13.10
N LEU A 5 -17.96 8.05 -11.78
CA LEU A 5 -17.39 7.06 -10.90
C LEU A 5 -18.27 5.81 -10.87
N THR A 6 -17.67 4.64 -10.82
CA THR A 6 -18.40 3.39 -10.62
C THR A 6 -19.00 3.36 -9.20
N ASP A 7 -20.04 2.56 -8.99
CA ASP A 7 -20.68 2.39 -7.66
C ASP A 7 -19.67 2.03 -6.56
N ARG A 8 -18.65 1.24 -6.90
CA ARG A 8 -17.55 0.89 -5.99
C ARG A 8 -16.74 2.12 -5.61
N GLN A 9 -16.31 2.90 -6.62
CA GLN A 9 -15.52 4.12 -6.40
C GLN A 9 -16.31 5.16 -5.60
N GLN A 10 -17.64 5.25 -5.79
CA GLN A 10 -18.49 6.13 -5.01
C GLN A 10 -18.55 5.73 -3.53
N ARG A 11 -18.70 4.42 -3.22
CA ARG A 11 -18.68 3.92 -1.84
C ARG A 11 -17.33 4.15 -1.17
N GLU A 12 -16.23 3.89 -1.87
CA GLU A 12 -14.86 4.15 -1.39
C GLU A 12 -14.66 5.65 -1.11
N LEU A 13 -15.11 6.51 -2.02
CA LEU A 13 -15.03 7.96 -1.84
C LEU A 13 -15.79 8.43 -0.59
N GLU A 14 -17.02 7.95 -0.38
CA GLU A 14 -17.83 8.33 0.77
C GLU A 14 -17.18 7.87 2.09
N TYR A 15 -16.66 6.66 2.10
CA TYR A 15 -15.92 6.12 3.24
C TYR A 15 -14.67 6.96 3.56
N HIS A 16 -13.85 7.29 2.58
CA HIS A 16 -12.64 8.10 2.76
C HIS A 16 -12.96 9.54 3.18
N ARG A 17 -14.08 10.08 2.72
CA ARG A 17 -14.59 11.39 3.17
C ARG A 17 -14.92 11.39 4.66
N GLU A 18 -15.62 10.37 5.15
CA GLU A 18 -15.92 10.23 6.59
C GLU A 18 -14.62 10.01 7.39
N HIS A 19 -13.74 9.17 6.89
CA HIS A 19 -12.46 8.91 7.52
C HIS A 19 -11.62 10.18 7.65
N ALA A 20 -11.54 11.01 6.61
CA ALA A 20 -10.82 12.28 6.64
C ALA A 20 -11.39 13.24 7.71
N LYS A 21 -12.72 13.33 7.83
CA LYS A 21 -13.36 14.16 8.88
C LYS A 21 -12.97 13.73 10.28
N LEU A 22 -12.92 12.42 10.53
CA LEU A 22 -12.56 11.86 11.85
C LEU A 22 -11.07 12.06 12.19
N HIS A 23 -10.20 12.20 11.18
CA HIS A 23 -8.75 12.26 11.37
C HIS A 23 -8.13 13.65 11.17
N LYS A 24 -8.93 14.73 11.15
CA LYS A 24 -8.43 16.11 11.06
C LYS A 24 -7.41 16.48 12.15
N SER A 25 -7.45 15.82 13.29
CA SER A 25 -6.46 15.99 14.37
C SER A 25 -5.02 15.66 13.96
N ILE A 26 -4.82 14.90 12.87
CA ILE A 26 -3.50 14.60 12.33
C ILE A 26 -2.75 15.88 11.89
N LEU A 27 -3.49 16.92 11.52
CA LEU A 27 -2.91 18.22 11.13
C LEU A 27 -2.23 18.94 12.29
N SER A 28 -2.63 18.68 13.54
CA SER A 28 -2.01 19.26 14.74
C SER A 28 -0.90 18.41 15.34
N ALA A 29 -0.82 17.12 14.97
CA ALA A 29 0.21 16.21 15.45
C ALA A 29 1.52 16.36 14.67
N PRO A 30 2.69 16.22 15.32
CA PRO A 30 3.97 16.18 14.62
C PRO A 30 4.01 15.04 13.60
N PHE A 31 4.54 15.30 12.40
CA PHE A 31 4.72 14.23 11.42
C PHE A 31 5.88 13.31 11.83
N SER A 32 5.69 12.01 11.74
CA SER A 32 6.69 11.03 12.16
C SER A 32 7.66 10.69 11.02
N TRP A 33 8.93 11.05 11.22
CA TRP A 33 10.04 10.72 10.32
C TRP A 33 10.81 9.47 10.74
N GLY A 34 10.51 8.90 11.90
CA GLY A 34 11.29 7.82 12.53
C GLY A 34 11.48 6.58 11.65
N VAL A 35 10.58 6.35 10.68
CA VAL A 35 10.73 5.24 9.73
C VAL A 35 11.85 5.48 8.70
N LEU A 36 12.21 6.73 8.43
CA LEU A 36 13.34 7.11 7.57
C LEU A 36 14.65 7.15 8.36
N GLU A 37 14.60 7.64 9.59
CA GLU A 37 15.77 7.79 10.47
C GLU A 37 16.30 6.45 10.96
N HIS A 38 15.38 5.52 11.27
CA HIS A 38 15.70 4.21 11.85
C HIS A 38 14.90 3.09 11.16
N PRO A 39 15.07 2.86 9.84
CA PRO A 39 14.19 1.96 9.07
C PRO A 39 14.20 0.51 9.58
N ASP A 40 15.28 0.06 10.18
CA ASP A 40 15.40 -1.30 10.73
C ASP A 40 14.81 -1.46 12.15
N ARG A 41 14.35 -0.38 12.77
CA ARG A 41 13.84 -0.41 14.15
C ARG A 41 12.70 -1.40 14.33
N ARG A 42 11.80 -1.52 13.33
CA ARG A 42 10.68 -2.46 13.33
C ARG A 42 10.75 -3.42 12.13
N TRP A 43 11.86 -4.11 11.98
CA TRP A 43 12.16 -5.03 10.89
C TRP A 43 11.13 -6.16 10.69
N TRP A 44 10.29 -6.41 11.69
CA TRP A 44 9.20 -7.38 11.64
C TRP A 44 7.91 -6.82 11.01
N ASN A 45 7.80 -5.52 10.83
CA ASN A 45 6.65 -4.83 10.28
C ASN A 45 6.87 -4.53 8.79
N ALA A 46 5.87 -4.84 7.95
CA ALA A 46 5.97 -4.70 6.49
C ALA A 46 6.16 -3.24 6.04
N TYR A 47 5.51 -2.30 6.72
CA TYR A 47 5.64 -0.87 6.41
C TYR A 47 7.06 -0.38 6.66
N TRP A 48 7.64 -0.72 7.81
CA TRP A 48 9.04 -0.40 8.11
C TRP A 48 10.00 -1.10 7.15
N ALA A 49 9.73 -2.34 6.78
CA ALA A 49 10.56 -3.09 5.82
C ALA A 49 10.50 -2.50 4.40
N MET A 50 9.39 -1.86 4.01
CA MET A 50 9.27 -1.11 2.76
C MET A 50 10.20 0.11 2.78
N TYR A 51 10.21 0.88 3.87
CA TYR A 51 11.10 2.02 3.99
C TYR A 51 12.57 1.61 4.15
N GLY A 52 12.86 0.48 4.80
CA GLY A 52 14.20 -0.10 4.81
C GLY A 52 14.74 -0.38 3.40
N TYR A 53 13.85 -0.68 2.45
CA TYR A 53 14.22 -0.79 1.04
C TYR A 53 14.32 0.58 0.36
N LEU A 54 13.29 1.44 0.50
CA LEU A 54 13.21 2.73 -0.21
C LEU A 54 14.32 3.70 0.19
N VAL A 55 14.76 3.71 1.45
CA VAL A 55 15.91 4.50 1.92
C VAL A 55 17.22 4.09 1.23
N GLY A 56 17.34 2.79 0.87
CA GLY A 56 18.49 2.28 0.11
C GLY A 56 18.38 2.48 -1.41
N CYS A 57 17.25 2.98 -1.92
CA CYS A 57 17.05 3.25 -3.34
C CYS A 57 17.58 4.63 -3.72
N ASP A 58 18.05 4.77 -4.97
CA ASP A 58 18.46 6.07 -5.56
C ASP A 58 17.22 6.85 -6.02
N VAL A 59 16.42 7.33 -5.06
CA VAL A 59 15.20 8.11 -5.35
C VAL A 59 15.43 9.61 -5.45
N LYS A 60 16.60 10.11 -5.00
CA LYS A 60 16.91 11.53 -5.01
C LYS A 60 16.92 12.11 -6.44
N GLY A 61 16.09 13.14 -6.65
CA GLY A 61 15.92 13.79 -7.96
C GLY A 61 15.15 12.96 -8.99
N LYS A 62 14.70 11.74 -8.65
CA LYS A 62 13.90 10.86 -9.51
C LYS A 62 12.42 11.25 -9.43
N ASN A 63 11.69 11.02 -10.52
CA ASN A 63 10.25 11.15 -10.54
C ASN A 63 9.61 9.92 -9.91
N VAL A 64 8.86 10.12 -8.84
CA VAL A 64 8.21 9.06 -8.07
C VAL A 64 6.70 9.27 -8.05
N LEU A 65 5.95 8.25 -8.44
CA LEU A 65 4.49 8.22 -8.32
C LEU A 65 4.06 7.47 -7.07
N VAL A 66 3.16 8.06 -6.28
CA VAL A 66 2.47 7.38 -5.18
C VAL A 66 1.02 7.18 -5.57
N VAL A 67 0.61 5.91 -5.70
CA VAL A 67 -0.72 5.48 -6.12
C VAL A 67 -1.62 5.36 -4.89
N GLY A 68 -2.75 6.09 -4.86
CA GLY A 68 -3.67 6.07 -3.73
C GLY A 68 -3.01 6.57 -2.45
N CYS A 69 -2.63 7.85 -2.43
CA CYS A 69 -1.74 8.38 -1.39
C CYS A 69 -2.44 8.65 -0.04
N GLY A 70 -3.77 8.62 0.03
CA GLY A 70 -4.53 8.96 1.22
C GLY A 70 -4.11 10.32 1.79
N PHE A 71 -3.73 10.36 3.06
CA PHE A 71 -3.26 11.59 3.73
C PHE A 71 -1.81 11.97 3.39
N GLY A 72 -1.20 11.32 2.40
CA GLY A 72 0.10 11.70 1.87
C GLY A 72 1.32 11.14 2.61
N ASP A 73 1.15 10.23 3.54
CA ASP A 73 2.25 9.68 4.36
C ASP A 73 3.46 9.22 3.55
N ASP A 74 3.22 8.44 2.49
CA ASP A 74 4.30 7.92 1.65
C ASP A 74 4.86 9.01 0.74
N ALA A 75 4.00 9.90 0.24
CA ALA A 75 4.41 11.02 -0.60
C ALA A 75 5.35 11.98 0.15
N LEU A 76 5.00 12.36 1.40
CA LEU A 76 5.83 13.22 2.23
C LEU A 76 7.20 12.57 2.50
N ARG A 77 7.22 11.27 2.83
CA ARG A 77 8.48 10.57 3.13
C ARG A 77 9.39 10.44 1.92
N LEU A 78 8.83 10.15 0.74
CA LEU A 78 9.60 10.09 -0.50
C LEU A 78 10.14 11.47 -0.90
N ALA A 79 9.35 12.54 -0.76
CA ALA A 79 9.81 13.90 -0.95
C ALA A 79 10.92 14.27 0.03
N LYS A 80 10.83 13.85 1.30
CA LYS A 80 11.88 14.03 2.31
C LYS A 80 13.19 13.32 1.94
N LEU A 81 13.12 12.18 1.21
CA LEU A 81 14.28 11.50 0.62
C LEU A 81 14.83 12.22 -0.62
N GLY A 82 14.22 13.33 -1.04
CA GLY A 82 14.67 14.16 -2.16
C GLY A 82 14.10 13.76 -3.52
N ALA A 83 13.07 12.90 -3.56
CA ALA A 83 12.37 12.57 -4.79
C ALA A 83 11.50 13.75 -5.28
N LYS A 84 11.25 13.80 -6.59
CA LYS A 84 10.22 14.63 -7.22
C LYS A 84 8.94 13.81 -7.20
N VAL A 85 8.03 14.13 -6.29
CA VAL A 85 6.86 13.29 -6.02
C VAL A 85 5.62 13.84 -6.67
N SER A 86 4.93 12.99 -7.44
CA SER A 86 3.53 13.13 -7.79
C SER A 86 2.73 12.07 -7.05
N ALA A 87 1.60 12.44 -6.50
CA ALA A 87 0.74 11.55 -5.74
C ALA A 87 -0.72 11.82 -6.09
N PHE A 88 -1.54 10.81 -6.06
CA PHE A 88 -2.96 10.99 -6.30
C PHE A 88 -3.81 10.12 -5.39
N ASP A 89 -5.05 10.55 -5.22
CA ASP A 89 -6.08 9.80 -4.51
C ASP A 89 -7.44 10.11 -5.12
N LEU A 90 -8.41 9.23 -4.89
CA LEU A 90 -9.79 9.46 -5.31
C LEU A 90 -10.53 10.47 -4.41
N SER A 91 -10.06 10.63 -3.15
CA SER A 91 -10.70 11.44 -2.13
C SER A 91 -10.11 12.85 -2.07
N PRO A 92 -10.84 13.90 -2.49
CA PRO A 92 -10.41 15.29 -2.34
C PRO A 92 -10.20 15.68 -0.87
N ASP A 93 -11.00 15.14 0.06
CA ASP A 93 -10.86 15.40 1.49
C ASP A 93 -9.54 14.84 2.05
N SER A 94 -9.11 13.66 1.57
CA SER A 94 -7.78 13.10 1.90
C SER A 94 -6.65 13.94 1.34
N LEU A 95 -6.80 14.39 0.10
CA LEU A 95 -5.81 15.26 -0.56
C LEU A 95 -5.69 16.64 0.08
N GLU A 96 -6.78 17.19 0.64
CA GLU A 96 -6.73 18.45 1.41
C GLU A 96 -5.80 18.28 2.63
N ILE A 97 -5.93 17.18 3.36
CA ILE A 97 -5.04 16.85 4.48
C ILE A 97 -3.61 16.67 3.99
N ALA A 98 -3.39 15.93 2.91
CA ALA A 98 -2.07 15.67 2.35
C ALA A 98 -1.35 16.96 1.94
N ARG A 99 -2.06 17.87 1.25
CA ARG A 99 -1.52 19.21 0.87
C ARG A 99 -1.18 20.05 2.09
N ALA A 100 -2.05 20.06 3.10
CA ALA A 100 -1.80 20.81 4.34
C ALA A 100 -0.57 20.26 5.10
N LEU A 101 -0.39 18.95 5.14
CA LEU A 101 0.78 18.31 5.73
C LEU A 101 2.05 18.64 4.94
N ALA A 102 2.03 18.53 3.61
CA ALA A 102 3.16 18.84 2.75
C ALA A 102 3.59 20.31 2.90
N LEU A 103 2.64 21.25 2.91
CA LEU A 103 2.89 22.66 3.14
C LEU A 103 3.54 22.91 4.51
N ARG A 104 3.00 22.29 5.55
CA ARG A 104 3.53 22.40 6.92
C ARG A 104 4.97 21.90 7.03
N GLU A 105 5.28 20.80 6.37
CA GLU A 105 6.61 20.19 6.39
C GLU A 105 7.58 20.82 5.37
N GLY A 106 7.12 21.81 4.58
CA GLY A 106 7.93 22.52 3.57
C GLY A 106 8.34 21.61 2.41
N LEU A 107 7.47 20.69 2.00
CA LEU A 107 7.72 19.74 0.91
C LEU A 107 6.92 20.12 -0.34
N ASP A 108 7.59 20.06 -1.49
CA ASP A 108 6.98 20.28 -2.80
C ASP A 108 6.51 18.94 -3.38
N ILE A 109 5.20 18.75 -3.46
CA ILE A 109 4.55 17.52 -3.93
C ILE A 109 3.36 17.88 -4.80
N VAL A 110 3.26 17.27 -5.97
CA VAL A 110 2.08 17.40 -6.84
C VAL A 110 1.01 16.42 -6.37
N PHE A 111 -0.17 16.94 -5.99
CA PHE A 111 -1.31 16.13 -5.60
C PHE A 111 -2.46 16.30 -6.59
N GLU A 112 -2.95 15.21 -7.16
CA GLU A 112 -4.04 15.20 -8.14
C GLU A 112 -5.19 14.31 -7.68
N GLU A 113 -6.43 14.68 -8.05
CA GLU A 113 -7.62 13.88 -7.80
C GLU A 113 -7.95 13.07 -9.04
N MET A 114 -7.83 11.75 -8.96
CA MET A 114 -8.17 10.84 -10.05
C MET A 114 -8.32 9.40 -9.58
N PRO A 115 -9.05 8.55 -10.32
CA PRO A 115 -9.06 7.11 -10.09
C PRO A 115 -7.78 6.46 -10.62
N ALA A 116 -7.33 5.39 -9.96
CA ALA A 116 -6.12 4.66 -10.35
C ALA A 116 -6.26 3.93 -11.71
N GLU A 117 -7.49 3.68 -12.13
CA GLU A 117 -7.84 3.04 -13.40
C GLU A 117 -7.73 3.97 -14.62
N GLN A 118 -7.56 5.28 -14.39
CA GLN A 118 -7.46 6.29 -15.45
C GLN A 118 -6.61 7.47 -14.98
N MET A 119 -5.31 7.35 -15.17
CA MET A 119 -4.35 8.38 -14.76
C MET A 119 -4.17 9.45 -15.86
N THR A 120 -4.07 10.72 -15.44
CA THR A 120 -3.87 11.86 -16.35
C THR A 120 -2.39 12.12 -16.68
N PHE A 121 -1.48 11.45 -16.00
CA PHE A 121 -0.04 11.61 -16.22
C PHE A 121 0.40 11.12 -17.61
N GLU A 122 1.41 11.78 -18.16
CA GLU A 122 2.04 11.39 -19.41
C GLU A 122 2.73 10.01 -19.31
N ALA A 123 2.83 9.33 -20.47
CA ALA A 123 3.54 8.06 -20.54
C ALA A 123 5.04 8.25 -20.20
N ASP A 124 5.69 7.19 -19.73
CA ASP A 124 7.14 7.15 -19.50
C ASP A 124 7.67 8.28 -18.60
N THR A 125 6.89 8.68 -17.59
CA THR A 125 7.20 9.82 -16.70
C THR A 125 7.98 9.40 -15.47
N PHE A 126 7.60 8.26 -14.84
CA PHE A 126 8.07 7.93 -13.49
C PHE A 126 9.19 6.90 -13.47
N ASP A 127 10.22 7.16 -12.67
CA ASP A 127 11.35 6.26 -12.41
C ASP A 127 10.98 5.21 -11.34
N TYR A 128 10.09 5.58 -10.42
CA TYR A 128 9.55 4.72 -9.36
C TYR A 128 8.03 4.87 -9.27
N VAL A 129 7.35 3.77 -8.98
CA VAL A 129 5.94 3.75 -8.62
C VAL A 129 5.78 3.03 -7.29
N VAL A 130 5.07 3.63 -6.34
CA VAL A 130 4.83 3.05 -5.01
C VAL A 130 3.33 2.89 -4.79
N ALA A 131 2.90 1.67 -4.49
CA ALA A 131 1.53 1.33 -4.16
C ALA A 131 1.48 0.63 -2.80
N ARG A 132 0.79 1.24 -1.83
CA ARG A 132 0.60 0.67 -0.50
C ARG A 132 -0.87 0.74 -0.10
N ASP A 133 -1.44 -0.42 0.19
CA ASP A 133 -2.82 -0.56 0.64
C ASP A 133 -3.85 0.10 -0.31
N ILE A 134 -3.64 -0.05 -1.62
CA ILE A 134 -4.50 0.51 -2.67
C ILE A 134 -4.96 -0.53 -3.70
N LEU A 135 -4.10 -1.50 -4.07
CA LEU A 135 -4.41 -2.42 -5.19
C LEU A 135 -5.60 -3.35 -4.89
N HIS A 136 -5.92 -3.55 -3.63
CA HIS A 136 -7.09 -4.30 -3.21
C HIS A 136 -8.41 -3.49 -3.30
N HIS A 137 -8.34 -2.17 -3.53
CA HIS A 137 -9.48 -1.27 -3.70
C HIS A 137 -9.82 -0.97 -5.16
N VAL A 138 -9.02 -1.39 -6.14
CA VAL A 138 -9.11 -0.96 -7.54
C VAL A 138 -9.33 -2.13 -8.51
N ASP A 139 -9.67 -1.82 -9.76
CA ASP A 139 -9.57 -2.77 -10.88
C ASP A 139 -8.09 -2.98 -11.21
N ILE A 140 -7.54 -4.13 -10.80
CA ILE A 140 -6.13 -4.45 -10.93
C ILE A 140 -5.66 -4.37 -12.38
N GLN A 141 -6.44 -4.91 -13.32
CA GLN A 141 -6.03 -4.97 -14.73
C GLN A 141 -5.96 -3.57 -15.35
N ARG A 142 -6.94 -2.73 -15.05
CA ARG A 142 -6.97 -1.34 -15.54
C ARG A 142 -5.86 -0.52 -14.89
N THR A 143 -5.73 -0.61 -13.57
CA THR A 143 -4.70 0.10 -12.80
C THR A 143 -3.29 -0.31 -13.24
N MET A 144 -3.02 -1.60 -13.43
CA MET A 144 -1.70 -2.07 -13.90
C MET A 144 -1.39 -1.59 -15.33
N ARG A 145 -2.39 -1.49 -16.22
CA ARG A 145 -2.17 -0.86 -17.54
C ARG A 145 -1.72 0.59 -17.42
N GLU A 146 -2.38 1.36 -16.55
CA GLU A 146 -2.02 2.75 -16.30
C GLU A 146 -0.64 2.88 -15.64
N ILE A 147 -0.35 2.07 -14.63
CA ILE A 147 0.99 2.03 -13.99
C ILE A 147 2.08 1.76 -15.04
N VAL A 148 1.88 0.76 -15.90
CA VAL A 148 2.83 0.45 -16.97
C VAL A 148 2.94 1.60 -17.97
N ARG A 149 1.83 2.26 -18.32
CA ARG A 149 1.83 3.39 -19.26
C ARG A 149 2.65 4.55 -18.73
N VAL A 150 2.43 4.96 -17.48
CA VAL A 150 3.08 6.15 -16.89
C VAL A 150 4.49 5.90 -16.39
N ALA A 151 4.83 4.65 -16.10
CA ALA A 151 6.18 4.27 -15.67
C ALA A 151 7.15 4.22 -16.87
N LYS A 152 8.40 4.61 -16.66
CA LYS A 152 9.49 4.45 -17.65
C LYS A 152 9.81 2.97 -17.86
N PRO A 153 10.36 2.59 -19.01
CA PRO A 153 10.96 1.27 -19.17
C PRO A 153 11.98 0.98 -18.07
N GLY A 154 11.84 -0.18 -17.40
CA GLY A 154 12.71 -0.56 -16.28
C GLY A 154 12.49 0.20 -14.97
N ALA A 155 11.47 1.07 -14.89
CA ALA A 155 11.07 1.73 -13.66
C ALA A 155 10.80 0.72 -12.53
N VAL A 156 11.09 1.10 -11.30
CA VAL A 156 10.93 0.23 -10.13
C VAL A 156 9.53 0.40 -9.56
N PHE A 157 8.78 -0.70 -9.49
CA PHE A 157 7.49 -0.77 -8.82
C PHE A 157 7.63 -1.39 -7.43
N VAL A 158 7.15 -0.71 -6.41
CA VAL A 158 7.20 -1.17 -5.00
C VAL A 158 5.78 -1.33 -4.49
N VAL A 159 5.46 -2.52 -4.00
CA VAL A 159 4.11 -2.87 -3.54
C VAL A 159 4.16 -3.41 -2.12
N ASN A 160 3.29 -2.88 -1.25
CA ASN A 160 3.07 -3.36 0.10
C ASN A 160 1.56 -3.49 0.34
N GLU A 161 1.04 -4.72 0.30
CA GLU A 161 -0.39 -4.97 0.24
C GLU A 161 -0.87 -6.02 1.24
N ILE A 162 -2.12 -5.88 1.67
CA ILE A 162 -2.81 -6.94 2.40
C ILE A 162 -3.04 -8.13 1.46
N TYR A 163 -2.73 -9.32 1.97
CA TYR A 163 -2.72 -10.53 1.18
C TYR A 163 -3.36 -11.70 1.93
N SER A 164 -3.99 -12.59 1.22
CA SER A 164 -4.43 -13.88 1.77
C SER A 164 -4.48 -14.93 0.66
N HIS A 165 -3.70 -16.00 0.79
CA HIS A 165 -3.80 -17.13 -0.12
C HIS A 165 -5.21 -17.76 -0.04
N SER A 166 -5.77 -18.19 -1.15
CA SER A 166 -7.13 -18.73 -1.26
C SER A 166 -7.41 -19.87 -0.26
N THR A 167 -6.43 -20.74 -0.03
CA THR A 167 -6.53 -21.82 0.96
C THR A 167 -6.72 -21.29 2.37
N THR A 168 -5.91 -20.29 2.78
CA THR A 168 -6.01 -19.67 4.12
C THR A 168 -7.28 -18.85 4.23
N ASP A 169 -7.69 -18.17 3.18
CA ASP A 169 -8.94 -17.42 3.15
C ASP A 169 -10.17 -18.31 3.29
N ARG A 170 -10.17 -19.49 2.65
CA ARG A 170 -11.22 -20.50 2.83
C ARG A 170 -11.34 -20.96 4.28
N ILE A 171 -10.21 -21.23 4.96
CA ILE A 171 -10.21 -21.58 6.39
C ILE A 171 -10.78 -20.42 7.21
N ARG A 172 -10.31 -19.20 6.97
CA ARG A 172 -10.75 -17.99 7.68
C ARG A 172 -12.25 -17.71 7.51
N ARG A 173 -12.82 -17.98 6.33
CA ARG A 173 -14.25 -17.82 6.03
C ARG A 173 -15.11 -18.99 6.51
N SER A 174 -14.52 -20.02 7.13
CA SER A 174 -15.31 -21.13 7.68
C SER A 174 -16.27 -20.63 8.77
N SER A 175 -17.43 -21.27 8.87
CA SER A 175 -18.47 -20.89 9.84
C SER A 175 -17.99 -20.93 11.29
N LEU A 176 -17.07 -21.84 11.62
CA LEU A 176 -16.46 -21.91 12.95
C LEU A 176 -15.66 -20.67 13.27
N ILE A 177 -14.81 -20.23 12.35
CA ILE A 177 -13.98 -19.03 12.58
C ILE A 177 -14.84 -17.78 12.58
N GLN A 178 -15.71 -17.60 11.59
CA GLN A 178 -16.50 -16.37 11.44
C GLN A 178 -17.55 -16.18 12.54
N LYS A 179 -18.22 -17.26 12.95
CA LYS A 179 -19.34 -17.16 13.90
C LYS A 179 -18.94 -17.37 15.37
N VAL A 180 -17.82 -18.07 15.62
CA VAL A 180 -17.44 -18.43 17.00
C VAL A 180 -16.15 -17.78 17.43
N LEU A 181 -15.06 -17.92 16.68
CA LEU A 181 -13.74 -17.44 17.09
C LEU A 181 -13.58 -15.91 16.86
N TYR A 182 -13.90 -15.44 15.66
CA TYR A 182 -13.65 -14.05 15.28
C TYR A 182 -14.39 -13.03 16.14
N PRO A 183 -15.68 -13.14 16.45
CA PRO A 183 -16.37 -12.19 17.30
C PRO A 183 -15.78 -12.08 18.72
N ARG A 184 -15.27 -13.20 19.26
CA ARG A 184 -14.63 -13.20 20.58
C ARG A 184 -13.24 -12.56 20.56
N MET A 185 -12.53 -12.67 19.46
CA MET A 185 -11.16 -12.21 19.31
C MET A 185 -11.06 -10.79 18.74
N GLN A 186 -12.08 -10.31 18.02
CA GLN A 186 -12.06 -9.03 17.33
C GLN A 186 -11.67 -7.86 18.27
N ARG A 187 -12.31 -7.77 19.42
CA ARG A 187 -12.02 -6.73 20.41
C ARG A 187 -10.60 -6.84 20.98
N PHE A 188 -10.09 -8.05 21.13
CA PHE A 188 -8.72 -8.30 21.58
C PHE A 188 -7.69 -7.89 20.53
N ILE A 189 -7.95 -8.22 19.26
CA ILE A 189 -7.04 -7.94 18.13
C ILE A 189 -7.00 -6.43 17.84
N TYR A 190 -8.17 -5.80 17.66
CA TYR A 190 -8.29 -4.43 17.17
C TYR A 190 -8.51 -3.38 18.28
N GLY A 191 -8.81 -3.80 19.51
CA GLY A 191 -9.16 -2.89 20.59
C GLY A 191 -10.65 -2.46 20.57
N PRO A 192 -11.01 -1.36 21.23
CA PRO A 192 -12.41 -0.95 21.38
C PRO A 192 -13.04 -0.31 20.12
N GLY A 193 -12.26 -0.01 19.09
CA GLY A 193 -12.75 0.57 17.83
C GLY A 193 -13.28 -0.49 16.86
N LYS A 194 -14.08 -0.04 15.87
CA LYS A 194 -14.37 -0.86 14.69
C LYS A 194 -13.10 -0.97 13.85
N PRO A 195 -12.75 -2.16 13.33
CA PRO A 195 -11.66 -2.27 12.38
C PRO A 195 -11.96 -1.41 11.16
N TYR A 196 -10.92 -0.77 10.61
CA TYR A 196 -10.99 -0.07 9.34
C TYR A 196 -11.11 -1.12 8.21
N ILE A 197 -12.34 -1.42 7.83
CA ILE A 197 -12.67 -2.41 6.80
C ILE A 197 -13.87 -1.86 6.03
N THR A 198 -13.71 -1.58 4.74
CA THR A 198 -14.82 -1.25 3.85
C THR A 198 -15.60 -2.52 3.46
N GLU A 199 -16.86 -2.38 3.07
CA GLU A 199 -17.67 -3.53 2.61
C GLU A 199 -17.07 -4.19 1.37
N ASP A 200 -16.38 -3.42 0.52
CA ASP A 200 -15.74 -3.86 -0.71
C ASP A 200 -14.27 -4.28 -0.51
N GLU A 201 -13.73 -4.16 0.72
CA GLU A 201 -12.35 -4.53 1.02
C GLU A 201 -12.12 -6.04 0.85
N ARG A 202 -11.38 -6.39 -0.16
CA ARG A 202 -10.89 -7.75 -0.39
C ARG A 202 -9.38 -7.79 -0.26
N LYS A 203 -8.83 -8.81 0.38
CA LYS A 203 -7.38 -9.02 0.35
C LYS A 203 -6.96 -9.52 -1.02
N LEU A 204 -5.78 -9.13 -1.48
CA LEU A 204 -5.22 -9.71 -2.69
C LEU A 204 -5.04 -11.21 -2.52
N SER A 205 -5.42 -11.96 -3.53
CA SER A 205 -5.16 -13.40 -3.64
C SER A 205 -3.86 -13.67 -4.42
N GLU A 206 -3.44 -14.92 -4.48
CA GLU A 206 -2.37 -15.37 -5.38
C GLU A 206 -2.68 -15.12 -6.85
N PHE A 207 -3.96 -15.16 -7.24
CA PHE A 207 -4.41 -14.84 -8.60
C PHE A 207 -4.26 -13.36 -8.91
N ASP A 208 -4.62 -12.48 -7.95
CA ASP A 208 -4.43 -11.04 -8.10
C ASP A 208 -2.94 -10.69 -8.20
N LEU A 209 -2.09 -11.34 -7.38
CA LEU A 209 -0.64 -11.15 -7.49
C LEU A 209 -0.10 -11.61 -8.84
N ALA A 210 -0.61 -12.72 -9.39
CA ALA A 210 -0.22 -13.18 -10.72
C ALA A 210 -0.60 -12.16 -11.80
N GLU A 211 -1.78 -11.53 -11.72
CA GLU A 211 -2.18 -10.44 -12.64
C GLU A 211 -1.25 -9.22 -12.51
N ILE A 212 -0.95 -8.79 -11.27
CA ILE A 212 -0.04 -7.67 -11.01
C ILE A 212 1.36 -7.96 -11.56
N MET A 213 1.82 -9.19 -11.47
CA MET A 213 3.17 -9.59 -11.91
C MET A 213 3.33 -9.75 -13.41
N LYS A 214 2.24 -9.89 -14.19
CA LYS A 214 2.33 -10.10 -15.66
C LYS A 214 3.20 -9.10 -16.41
N PRO A 215 3.06 -7.77 -16.18
CA PRO A 215 3.86 -6.76 -16.87
C PRO A 215 5.19 -6.45 -16.17
N LEU A 216 5.63 -7.28 -15.23
CA LEU A 216 6.84 -7.05 -14.44
C LEU A 216 7.92 -8.08 -14.74
N GLU A 217 9.18 -7.67 -14.61
CA GLU A 217 10.30 -8.59 -14.53
C GLU A 217 10.21 -9.44 -13.24
N PRO A 218 11.02 -10.52 -13.14
CA PRO A 218 11.12 -11.26 -11.88
C PRO A 218 11.40 -10.31 -10.71
N PRO A 219 10.74 -10.51 -9.54
CA PRO A 219 10.88 -9.59 -8.44
C PRO A 219 12.30 -9.49 -7.93
N LEU A 220 12.75 -8.26 -7.69
CA LEU A 220 14.04 -7.97 -7.03
C LEU A 220 14.07 -8.59 -5.63
N PHE A 221 12.92 -8.56 -4.96
CA PHE A 221 12.66 -9.33 -3.74
C PHE A 221 11.16 -9.50 -3.52
N THR A 222 10.80 -10.53 -2.74
CA THR A 222 9.46 -10.72 -2.17
C THR A 222 9.59 -11.09 -0.70
N LYS A 223 8.86 -10.42 0.17
CA LYS A 223 8.81 -10.68 1.61
C LYS A 223 7.36 -10.85 2.05
N HIS A 224 7.10 -11.82 2.90
CA HIS A 224 5.79 -12.14 3.45
C HIS A 224 5.73 -11.79 4.93
N PHE A 225 4.63 -11.19 5.40
CA PHE A 225 4.44 -10.73 6.78
C PHE A 225 3.08 -11.16 7.32
N ASN A 226 2.90 -11.03 8.64
CA ASN A 226 1.62 -11.16 9.30
C ASN A 226 0.98 -12.55 9.15
N PHE A 227 1.64 -13.59 9.65
CA PHE A 227 1.01 -14.91 9.73
C PHE A 227 -0.09 -14.93 10.80
N LEU A 228 0.25 -14.64 12.05
CA LEU A 228 -0.68 -14.57 13.18
C LEU A 228 -1.00 -13.11 13.57
N VAL A 229 -0.07 -12.19 13.31
CA VAL A 229 -0.26 -10.76 13.59
C VAL A 229 -1.44 -10.22 12.79
N THR A 230 -2.24 -9.37 13.41
CA THR A 230 -3.52 -8.83 12.92
C THR A 230 -4.63 -9.87 12.71
N ARG A 231 -4.33 -11.17 12.82
CA ARG A 231 -5.33 -12.26 12.76
C ARG A 231 -5.69 -12.79 14.14
N VAL A 232 -4.69 -12.98 14.99
CA VAL A 232 -4.80 -13.57 16.34
C VAL A 232 -4.02 -12.72 17.35
N ILE A 233 -2.86 -12.20 16.94
CA ILE A 233 -1.96 -11.41 17.76
C ILE A 233 -2.15 -9.92 17.43
N PRO A 234 -2.51 -9.07 18.41
CA PRO A 234 -2.51 -7.63 18.22
C PRO A 234 -1.11 -7.11 17.88
N ASP A 235 -1.02 -6.18 16.92
CA ASP A 235 0.25 -5.59 16.45
C ASP A 235 1.04 -4.86 17.59
N ARG A 236 0.36 -4.44 18.65
CA ARG A 236 0.98 -3.81 19.81
C ARG A 236 1.92 -4.72 20.63
N PHE A 237 1.85 -6.04 20.46
CA PHE A 237 2.72 -6.99 21.15
C PHE A 237 4.01 -7.27 20.34
N GLU A 238 4.97 -6.36 20.45
CA GLU A 238 6.21 -6.41 19.64
C GLU A 238 6.95 -7.75 19.69
N GLN A 239 7.08 -8.38 20.86
CA GLN A 239 7.81 -9.64 20.99
C GLN A 239 7.13 -10.77 20.22
N LEU A 240 5.79 -10.82 20.28
CA LEU A 240 5.02 -11.80 19.53
C LEU A 240 5.06 -11.49 18.02
N ALA A 241 5.06 -10.22 17.64
CA ALA A 241 5.20 -9.83 16.24
C ALA A 241 6.58 -10.18 15.67
N LYS A 242 7.66 -10.05 16.47
CA LYS A 242 9.01 -10.53 16.12
C LYS A 242 9.02 -12.04 15.94
N ALA A 243 8.42 -12.78 16.87
CA ALA A 243 8.32 -14.26 16.80
C ALA A 243 7.53 -14.70 15.56
N ASP A 244 6.40 -14.06 15.26
CA ASP A 244 5.60 -14.29 14.06
C ASP A 244 6.43 -14.11 12.78
N ARG A 245 7.21 -13.05 12.73
CA ARG A 245 8.10 -12.77 11.59
C ARG A 245 9.21 -13.80 11.44
N LEU A 246 9.81 -14.24 12.54
CA LEU A 246 10.83 -15.28 12.53
C LEU A 246 10.26 -16.64 12.11
N LEU A 247 9.04 -16.97 12.58
CA LEU A 247 8.32 -18.16 12.16
C LEU A 247 8.07 -18.16 10.65
N LEU A 248 7.56 -17.05 10.07
CA LEU A 248 7.40 -16.93 8.63
C LEU A 248 8.72 -17.06 7.85
N ARG A 249 9.83 -16.58 8.41
CA ARG A 249 11.16 -16.77 7.81
C ARG A 249 11.59 -18.23 7.82
N ALA A 250 11.36 -18.93 8.92
CA ALA A 250 11.64 -20.37 9.04
C ALA A 250 10.77 -21.20 8.08
N LEU A 251 9.51 -20.79 7.89
CA LEU A 251 8.54 -21.41 6.98
C LEU A 251 8.62 -20.85 5.56
N ARG A 252 9.76 -20.30 5.14
CA ARG A 252 9.94 -19.60 3.86
C ARG A 252 9.33 -20.32 2.64
N PRO A 253 9.47 -21.66 2.46
CA PRO A 253 8.90 -22.36 1.30
C PRO A 253 7.37 -22.25 1.21
N VAL A 254 6.67 -22.15 2.34
CA VAL A 254 5.21 -22.08 2.43
C VAL A 254 4.70 -20.73 2.96
N ALA A 255 5.57 -19.76 3.16
CA ALA A 255 5.22 -18.45 3.71
C ALA A 255 4.13 -17.75 2.90
N HIS A 256 4.12 -17.91 1.57
CA HIS A 256 3.10 -17.38 0.68
C HIS A 256 1.69 -17.93 0.97
N LEU A 257 1.57 -19.16 1.49
CA LEU A 257 0.28 -19.75 1.89
C LEU A 257 -0.25 -19.16 3.20
N LEU A 258 0.65 -18.71 4.08
CA LEU A 258 0.35 -18.35 5.46
C LEU A 258 0.24 -16.83 5.68
N ALA A 259 0.89 -16.04 4.85
CA ALA A 259 1.03 -14.61 5.03
C ALA A 259 -0.31 -13.84 4.98
N GLY A 260 -0.37 -12.76 5.74
CA GLY A 260 -1.44 -11.77 5.72
C GLY A 260 -1.09 -10.50 4.97
N ARG A 261 0.19 -10.35 4.57
CA ARG A 261 0.68 -9.19 3.84
C ARG A 261 1.88 -9.58 2.98
N VAL A 262 1.96 -8.98 1.81
CA VAL A 262 3.08 -9.13 0.88
C VAL A 262 3.75 -7.79 0.63
N LEU A 263 5.06 -7.78 0.63
CA LEU A 263 5.91 -6.67 0.18
C LEU A 263 6.82 -7.19 -0.91
N PHE A 264 6.80 -6.57 -2.08
CA PHE A 264 7.73 -6.89 -3.15
C PHE A 264 8.15 -5.65 -3.94
N SER A 265 9.23 -5.77 -4.67
CA SER A 265 9.66 -4.81 -5.68
C SER A 265 10.06 -5.54 -6.95
N ALA A 266 9.70 -4.96 -8.09
CA ALA A 266 10.05 -5.50 -9.41
C ALA A 266 10.24 -4.35 -10.41
N ARG A 267 10.88 -4.62 -11.55
CA ARG A 267 10.99 -3.67 -12.64
C ARG A 267 9.81 -3.82 -13.60
N ILE A 268 9.39 -2.72 -14.18
CA ILE A 268 8.38 -2.72 -15.25
C ILE A 268 9.00 -3.30 -16.51
N ALA A 269 8.46 -4.42 -17.01
CA ALA A 269 8.88 -5.08 -18.23
C ALA A 269 8.25 -4.38 -19.45
N LYS A 270 8.81 -3.23 -19.83
CA LYS A 270 8.34 -2.43 -20.97
C LYS A 270 9.51 -2.24 -21.92
N PRO A 271 9.34 -2.54 -23.23
CA PRO A 271 10.40 -2.24 -24.20
C PRO A 271 10.72 -0.75 -24.16
N ALA A 272 12.00 -0.41 -24.29
CA ALA A 272 12.41 0.99 -24.41
C ALA A 272 11.63 1.61 -25.58
N SER A 273 10.98 2.75 -25.35
CA SER A 273 10.33 3.49 -26.43
C SER A 273 11.40 3.84 -27.45
N SER A 274 11.29 3.33 -28.66
CA SER A 274 12.10 3.82 -29.76
C SER A 274 11.76 5.30 -29.92
N VAL A 275 12.68 6.15 -29.49
CA VAL A 275 12.59 7.60 -29.77
C VAL A 275 12.52 7.74 -31.28
N GLN A 276 11.35 8.08 -31.80
CA GLN A 276 11.16 8.51 -33.17
C GLN A 276 11.52 9.99 -33.29
#